data_588eba257b156764cf8201c3db518698
#
_entry.id   588eba257b156764cf8201c3db518698
#
_cell.length_a   1.000
_cell.length_b   1.000
_cell.length_c   1.000
_cell.angle_alpha   90.00
_cell.angle_beta   90.00
_cell.angle_gamma   90.00
#
_symmetry.space_group_name_H-M   'P 1'
#
loop_
_entity.id
_entity.type
_entity.pdbx_description
1 polymer ?
#
loop_
_entity_poly.entity_id
_entity_poly.type
_entity_poly.pdbx_seq_one_letter_code
_entity_poly.pdbx_strand_id
1 'polypeptide(L)'
;MEASALITKTTLADAVAELVTIRDFIRFTVSCLRSADVHVGHGSEDHFAEASALVMQTLSLQWSADAEILDAKLLRSEKQAIVDLIDKRI
;
A
#
# COMPACT_ATOMS: atom_id res chain seq x y z
N MET A 1 16.82 16.86 0.65
CA MET A 1 15.69 16.20 1.25
C MET A 1 15.52 14.81 0.79
N GLU A 2 15.22 13.99 1.65
CA GLU A 2 15.24 12.58 1.35
C GLU A 2 13.90 12.11 0.88
N ALA A 3 13.93 11.29 -0.14
CA ALA A 3 12.74 10.61 -0.59
C ALA A 3 12.15 9.77 0.53
N SER A 4 12.98 9.24 1.40
CA SER A 4 12.50 8.40 2.48
C SER A 4 11.62 9.15 3.47
N ALA A 5 11.65 10.47 3.44
CA ALA A 5 10.77 11.24 4.32
C ALA A 5 9.30 10.97 4.04
N LEU A 6 8.97 10.50 2.82
CA LEU A 6 7.60 10.19 2.49
C LEU A 6 7.08 8.99 3.26
N ILE A 7 7.96 8.04 3.61
CA ILE A 7 7.54 6.80 4.25
C ILE A 7 7.94 6.83 5.71
N THR A 8 7.28 7.67 6.46
CA THR A 8 7.52 7.76 7.89
C THR A 8 6.38 7.07 8.62
N LYS A 9 6.57 6.83 9.92
CA LYS A 9 5.49 6.29 10.72
C LYS A 9 4.30 7.24 10.76
N THR A 10 4.56 8.54 10.69
CA THR A 10 3.49 9.52 10.61
C THR A 10 2.69 9.36 9.33
N THR A 11 3.40 9.13 8.20
CA THR A 11 2.73 8.93 6.93
C THR A 11 1.85 7.67 6.96
N LEU A 12 2.37 6.58 7.55
CA LEU A 12 1.58 5.35 7.67
C LEU A 12 0.36 5.55 8.55
N ALA A 13 0.50 6.30 9.64
CA ALA A 13 -0.64 6.59 10.51
C ALA A 13 -1.67 7.45 9.78
N ASP A 14 -1.21 8.40 8.99
CA ASP A 14 -2.12 9.24 8.20
C ASP A 14 -2.88 8.40 7.19
N ALA A 15 -2.26 7.40 6.61
CA ALA A 15 -2.94 6.54 5.65
C ALA A 15 -4.11 5.82 6.33
N VAL A 16 -3.89 5.31 7.54
CA VAL A 16 -4.97 4.65 8.26
C VAL A 16 -6.11 5.62 8.55
N ALA A 17 -5.77 6.85 8.89
CA ALA A 17 -6.77 7.84 9.25
C ALA A 17 -7.54 8.39 8.05
N GLU A 18 -6.86 8.54 6.92
CA GLU A 18 -7.41 9.32 5.81
C GLU A 18 -7.84 8.50 4.60
N LEU A 19 -7.19 7.38 4.32
CA LEU A 19 -7.56 6.58 3.18
C LEU A 19 -8.76 5.70 3.51
N VAL A 20 -9.55 5.36 2.50
CA VAL A 20 -10.85 4.74 2.73
C VAL A 20 -11.04 3.42 2.01
N THR A 21 -10.63 3.35 0.73
CA THR A 21 -10.96 2.20 -0.11
C THR A 21 -9.76 1.33 -0.41
N ILE A 22 -10.04 0.14 -0.94
CA ILE A 22 -8.98 -0.77 -1.41
C ILE A 22 -8.12 -0.06 -2.45
N ARG A 23 -8.77 0.64 -3.39
CA ARG A 23 -8.06 1.38 -4.44
C ARG A 23 -7.10 2.40 -3.83
N ASP A 24 -7.53 3.10 -2.80
CA ASP A 24 -6.69 4.08 -2.12
C ASP A 24 -5.41 3.43 -1.60
N PHE A 25 -5.53 2.26 -0.99
CA PHE A 25 -4.38 1.59 -0.39
C PHE A 25 -3.47 0.97 -1.43
N ILE A 26 -4.02 0.52 -2.56
CA ILE A 26 -3.15 0.03 -3.63
C ILE A 26 -2.29 1.18 -4.15
N ARG A 27 -2.90 2.34 -4.42
CA ARG A 27 -2.15 3.49 -4.90
C ARG A 27 -1.09 3.92 -3.89
N PHE A 28 -1.46 3.97 -2.61
CA PHE A 28 -0.53 4.37 -1.57
C PHE A 28 0.63 3.38 -1.47
N THR A 29 0.31 2.08 -1.54
CA THR A 29 1.34 1.04 -1.46
C THR A 29 2.31 1.16 -2.64
N VAL A 30 1.80 1.45 -3.84
CA VAL A 30 2.69 1.65 -4.98
C VAL A 30 3.67 2.78 -4.68
N SER A 31 3.17 3.88 -4.13
CA SER A 31 4.04 5.02 -3.81
C SER A 31 5.12 4.63 -2.81
N CYS A 32 4.75 3.85 -1.80
CA CYS A 32 5.70 3.42 -0.79
C CYS A 32 6.78 2.52 -1.39
N LEU A 33 6.37 1.55 -2.22
CA LEU A 33 7.32 0.63 -2.81
C LEU A 33 8.26 1.34 -3.78
N ARG A 34 7.72 2.23 -4.61
CA ARG A 34 8.56 2.97 -5.54
C ARG A 34 9.56 3.84 -4.80
N SER A 35 9.12 4.51 -3.75
CA SER A 35 9.99 5.37 -2.98
C SER A 35 11.13 4.58 -2.35
N ALA A 36 10.82 3.42 -1.79
CA ALA A 36 11.83 2.58 -1.17
C ALA A 36 12.82 2.04 -2.21
N ASP A 37 12.31 1.60 -3.36
CA ASP A 37 13.19 1.03 -4.38
C ASP A 37 14.09 2.08 -5.01
N VAL A 38 13.59 3.29 -5.21
CA VAL A 38 14.42 4.36 -5.73
C VAL A 38 15.53 4.66 -4.73
N HIS A 39 15.19 4.66 -3.45
CA HIS A 39 16.16 4.96 -2.42
C HIS A 39 17.32 3.94 -2.41
N VAL A 40 17.03 2.67 -2.70
CA VAL A 40 18.06 1.64 -2.69
C VAL A 40 18.60 1.31 -4.09
N GLY A 41 18.15 2.04 -5.10
CA GLY A 41 18.69 1.86 -6.44
C GLY A 41 18.01 0.81 -7.29
N HIS A 42 16.92 0.25 -6.87
CA HIS A 42 16.14 -0.69 -7.67
C HIS A 42 15.03 0.08 -8.37
N GLY A 43 14.90 -0.04 -9.65
CA GLY A 43 13.95 0.81 -10.34
C GLY A 43 13.04 0.10 -11.31
N SER A 44 13.19 -1.20 -11.49
CA SER A 44 12.48 -1.88 -12.55
C SER A 44 11.38 -2.82 -12.08
N GLU A 45 11.08 -2.83 -10.81
CA GLU A 45 10.05 -3.72 -10.30
C GLU A 45 8.66 -3.29 -10.72
N ASP A 46 7.78 -4.26 -10.88
CA ASP A 46 6.38 -3.96 -11.13
C ASP A 46 5.71 -3.67 -9.78
N HIS A 47 5.79 -2.42 -9.38
CA HIS A 47 5.28 -2.02 -8.07
C HIS A 47 3.77 -2.14 -7.97
N PHE A 48 3.07 -1.97 -9.09
CA PHE A 48 1.62 -2.09 -9.07
C PHE A 48 1.20 -3.53 -8.78
N ALA A 49 1.86 -4.49 -9.44
CA ALA A 49 1.52 -5.89 -9.19
C ALA A 49 1.83 -6.27 -7.76
N GLU A 50 2.96 -5.84 -7.24
CA GLU A 50 3.33 -6.15 -5.86
C GLU A 50 2.37 -5.50 -4.88
N ALA A 51 2.02 -4.24 -5.10
CA ALA A 51 1.10 -3.52 -4.22
C ALA A 51 -0.27 -4.19 -4.22
N SER A 52 -0.75 -4.55 -5.41
CA SER A 52 -2.06 -5.20 -5.52
C SER A 52 -2.06 -6.52 -4.78
N ALA A 53 -1.00 -7.32 -4.95
CA ALA A 53 -0.91 -8.60 -4.26
C ALA A 53 -0.89 -8.41 -2.75
N LEU A 54 -0.11 -7.46 -2.26
CA LEU A 54 -0.01 -7.22 -0.83
C LEU A 54 -1.37 -6.85 -0.24
N VAL A 55 -2.05 -5.92 -0.86
CA VAL A 55 -3.33 -5.44 -0.33
C VAL A 55 -4.40 -6.53 -0.42
N MET A 56 -4.50 -7.18 -1.58
CA MET A 56 -5.55 -8.17 -1.77
C MET A 56 -5.33 -9.39 -0.88
N GLN A 57 -4.09 -9.84 -0.72
CA GLN A 57 -3.81 -10.98 0.15
C GLN A 57 -4.12 -10.66 1.61
N THR A 58 -3.80 -9.44 2.04
CA THR A 58 -4.10 -9.03 3.40
C THR A 58 -5.60 -9.10 3.66
N LEU A 59 -6.40 -8.83 2.65
CA LEU A 59 -7.85 -8.83 2.76
C LEU A 59 -8.47 -10.17 2.43
N SER A 60 -7.68 -11.19 2.14
CA SER A 60 -8.15 -12.51 1.74
C SER A 60 -8.99 -12.46 0.46
N LEU A 61 -8.57 -11.62 -0.47
CA LEU A 61 -9.24 -11.47 -1.76
C LEU A 61 -8.35 -11.95 -2.89
N GLN A 62 -8.98 -12.37 -3.98
CA GLN A 62 -8.27 -12.76 -5.20
C GLN A 62 -8.26 -11.60 -6.17
N TRP A 63 -7.14 -11.45 -6.87
CA TRP A 63 -7.01 -10.34 -7.79
C TRP A 63 -7.97 -10.39 -8.97
N SER A 64 -8.42 -11.56 -9.33
CA SER A 64 -9.34 -11.68 -10.46
C SER A 64 -10.72 -11.11 -10.17
N ALA A 65 -10.90 -10.56 -9.01
CA ALA A 65 -12.19 -10.07 -8.60
C ALA A 65 -12.69 -8.96 -9.50
N ASP A 66 -13.97 -8.73 -9.39
CA ASP A 66 -14.66 -7.64 -10.00
C ASP A 66 -13.96 -6.33 -9.64
N ALA A 67 -13.68 -5.49 -10.64
CA ALA A 67 -13.02 -4.23 -10.38
C ALA A 67 -13.81 -3.34 -9.43
N GLU A 68 -15.09 -3.56 -9.32
CA GLU A 68 -15.93 -2.75 -8.43
C GLU A 68 -15.56 -2.93 -6.97
N ILE A 69 -14.97 -4.07 -6.61
CA ILE A 69 -14.58 -4.28 -5.22
C ILE A 69 -13.52 -3.29 -4.77
N LEU A 70 -12.77 -2.74 -5.72
CA LEU A 70 -11.70 -1.80 -5.37
C LEU A 70 -12.22 -0.52 -4.72
N ASP A 71 -13.49 -0.22 -4.91
CA ASP A 71 -14.09 0.96 -4.30
C ASP A 71 -14.74 0.67 -2.95
N ALA A 72 -14.63 -0.56 -2.47
CA ALA A 72 -15.17 -0.91 -1.16
C ALA A 72 -14.34 -0.27 -0.05
N LYS A 73 -15.03 0.14 0.99
CA LYS A 73 -14.37 0.75 2.15
C LYS A 73 -13.77 -0.33 3.04
N LEU A 74 -12.67 0.03 3.68
CA LEU A 74 -11.93 -0.86 4.55
C LEU A 74 -12.26 -0.58 6.00
N LEU A 75 -12.22 -1.62 6.81
CA LEU A 75 -12.27 -1.46 8.25
C LEU A 75 -10.95 -0.90 8.75
N ARG A 76 -11.00 -0.25 9.90
CA ARG A 76 -9.78 0.29 10.50
C ARG A 76 -8.74 -0.80 10.73
N SER A 77 -9.17 -1.96 11.20
CA SER A 77 -8.25 -3.07 11.44
C SER A 77 -7.60 -3.56 10.15
N GLU A 78 -8.36 -3.54 9.05
CA GLU A 78 -7.81 -3.93 7.76
C GLU A 78 -6.77 -2.93 7.28
N LYS A 79 -7.05 -1.65 7.45
CA LYS A 79 -6.09 -0.61 7.09
C LYS A 79 -4.81 -0.75 7.90
N GLN A 80 -4.94 -1.02 9.19
CA GLN A 80 -3.77 -1.17 10.05
C GLN A 80 -2.94 -2.38 9.62
N ALA A 81 -3.59 -3.49 9.29
CA ALA A 81 -2.87 -4.68 8.84
C ALA A 81 -2.09 -4.38 7.55
N ILE A 82 -2.68 -3.63 6.65
CA ILE A 82 -2.02 -3.28 5.39
C ILE A 82 -0.78 -2.42 5.66
N VAL A 83 -0.91 -1.38 6.48
CA VAL A 83 0.25 -0.52 6.72
C VAL A 83 1.33 -1.22 7.52
N ASP A 84 0.96 -2.16 8.39
CA ASP A 84 1.97 -2.96 9.09
C ASP A 84 2.80 -3.78 8.12
N LEU A 85 2.16 -4.36 7.10
CA LEU A 85 2.89 -5.11 6.09
C LEU A 85 3.74 -4.21 5.21
N ILE A 86 3.24 -3.02 4.87
CA ILE A 86 4.03 -2.06 4.12
C ILE A 86 5.29 -1.71 4.91
N ASP A 87 5.15 -1.46 6.21
CA ASP A 87 6.26 -1.08 7.05
C ASP A 87 7.33 -2.17 7.07
N LYS A 88 6.91 -3.43 7.12
CA LYS A 88 7.86 -4.53 7.10
C LYS A 88 8.51 -4.70 5.74
N ARG A 89 7.79 -4.41 4.67
CA ARG A 89 8.26 -4.62 3.31
C ARG A 89 9.30 -3.58 2.91
N ILE A 90 9.13 -2.36 3.38
CA ILE A 90 10.04 -1.29 3.03
C ILE A 90 11.09 -1.12 4.12
#